data_868052606ce8610f113a367eed8e82ea
#
_entry.id   868052606ce8610f113a367eed8e82ea
#
_cell.length_a   1.000
_cell.length_b   1.000
_cell.length_c   1.000
_cell.angle_alpha   90.00
_cell.angle_beta   90.00
_cell.angle_gamma   90.00
#
_symmetry.space_group_name_H-M   'P 1'
#
loop_
_entity.id
_entity.type
_entity.pdbx_description
1 polymer ?
#
loop_
_entity_poly.entity_id
_entity_poly.type
_entity_poly.pdbx_seq_one_letter_code
_entity_poly.pdbx_strand_id
1 'polypeptide(L)'
;MRQSIIIISIFLFFSACSQRIYNAPLVPAFQPSDYVPLSINARKLVIIQNWKMPGEEPFYEHLISPNPSSILTDWAGNTLIPAGSSGEVTLDIRKASIVITDIY
;
A
#
# COMPACT_ATOMS: atom_id res chain seq x y z
N MET A 1 39.17 -34.77 29.65
CA MET A 1 39.50 -33.68 28.74
C MET A 1 38.97 -33.86 27.33
N ARG A 2 39.10 -34.99 26.70
CA ARG A 2 38.57 -35.23 25.35
C ARG A 2 37.05 -35.20 25.27
N GLN A 3 36.35 -35.62 26.29
CA GLN A 3 34.87 -35.61 26.33
C GLN A 3 34.29 -34.18 26.45
N SER A 4 34.97 -33.28 27.12
CA SER A 4 34.54 -31.90 27.27
C SER A 4 34.61 -31.13 25.96
N ILE A 5 35.57 -31.39 25.11
CA ILE A 5 35.72 -30.75 23.80
C ILE A 5 34.62 -31.18 22.84
N ILE A 6 34.22 -32.44 22.88
CA ILE A 6 33.13 -32.97 22.05
C ILE A 6 31.79 -32.38 22.43
N ILE A 7 31.52 -32.17 23.71
CA ILE A 7 30.28 -31.55 24.22
C ILE A 7 30.18 -30.10 23.78
N ILE A 8 31.27 -29.33 23.82
CA ILE A 8 31.33 -27.94 23.37
C ILE A 8 31.08 -27.84 21.87
N SER A 9 31.62 -28.77 21.06
CA SER A 9 31.38 -28.85 19.63
C SER A 9 29.92 -29.09 19.27
N ILE A 10 29.23 -29.94 20.03
CA ILE A 10 27.79 -30.22 19.81
C ILE A 10 26.93 -29.02 20.10
N PHE A 11 27.25 -28.24 21.11
CA PHE A 11 26.49 -26.99 21.44
C PHE A 11 26.61 -25.94 20.37
N LEU A 12 27.68 -25.84 19.64
CA LEU A 12 27.88 -24.89 18.55
C LEU A 12 26.99 -25.15 17.33
N PHE A 13 26.55 -26.39 17.13
CA PHE A 13 25.67 -26.72 16.02
C PHE A 13 24.20 -26.33 16.22
N PHE A 14 23.76 -26.17 17.45
CA PHE A 14 22.35 -25.82 17.74
C PHE A 14 22.02 -24.36 17.57
N SER A 15 23.00 -23.47 17.51
CA SER A 15 22.76 -22.02 17.35
C SER A 15 22.53 -21.57 15.93
N ALA A 16 22.71 -22.44 14.92
CA ALA A 16 22.64 -22.10 13.52
C ALA A 16 21.23 -22.21 12.89
N CYS A 17 20.22 -22.72 13.62
CA CYS A 17 18.93 -23.09 13.04
C CYS A 17 17.76 -22.18 13.44
N SER A 18 17.97 -21.08 14.14
CA SER A 18 16.88 -20.38 14.81
C SER A 18 16.41 -19.10 14.16
N GLN A 19 16.90 -18.71 12.99
CA GLN A 19 16.45 -17.47 12.36
C GLN A 19 15.91 -17.72 10.96
N ARG A 20 14.62 -17.91 10.87
CA ARG A 20 13.90 -17.73 9.61
C ARG A 20 13.51 -16.27 9.50
N ILE A 21 14.26 -15.53 8.73
CA ILE A 21 13.84 -14.21 8.31
C ILE A 21 12.81 -14.42 7.21
N TYR A 22 11.55 -14.17 7.53
CA TYR A 22 10.50 -14.19 6.54
C TYR A 22 10.59 -12.88 5.76
N ASN A 23 11.18 -12.92 4.58
CA ASN A 23 11.14 -11.82 3.63
C ASN A 23 9.82 -11.92 2.87
N ALA A 24 8.81 -11.22 3.34
CA ALA A 24 7.63 -11.00 2.53
C ALA A 24 8.04 -10.25 1.25
N PRO A 25 7.54 -10.66 0.06
CA PRO A 25 7.83 -9.92 -1.14
C PRO A 25 7.37 -8.48 -0.96
N LEU A 26 8.29 -7.54 -1.12
CA LEU A 26 7.98 -6.13 -1.09
C LEU A 26 7.08 -5.81 -2.28
N VAL A 27 5.82 -5.51 -2.00
CA VAL A 27 4.96 -4.91 -3.00
C VAL A 27 5.52 -3.50 -3.25
N PRO A 28 5.93 -3.19 -4.49
CA PRO A 28 6.46 -1.87 -4.77
C PRO A 28 5.40 -0.81 -4.45
N ALA A 29 5.82 0.25 -3.79
CA ALA A 29 4.94 1.37 -3.51
C ALA A 29 4.41 1.95 -4.83
N PHE A 30 3.15 2.35 -4.83
CA PHE A 30 2.55 3.02 -5.97
C PHE A 30 3.38 4.24 -6.37
N GLN A 31 3.81 4.26 -7.63
CA GLN A 31 4.56 5.38 -8.19
C GLN A 31 3.73 6.05 -9.27
N PRO A 32 3.25 7.29 -9.05
CA PRO A 32 2.46 8.01 -10.06
C PRO A 32 3.17 8.16 -11.41
N SER A 33 4.51 8.20 -11.40
CA SER A 33 5.33 8.28 -12.60
C SER A 33 5.28 7.03 -13.49
N ASP A 34 4.82 5.90 -12.97
CA ASP A 34 4.70 4.65 -13.73
C ASP A 34 3.48 4.63 -14.65
N TYR A 35 2.62 5.63 -14.54
CA TYR A 35 1.39 5.74 -15.32
C TYR A 35 1.53 6.77 -16.43
N VAL A 36 0.99 6.43 -17.59
CA VAL A 36 0.95 7.35 -18.73
C VAL A 36 -0.07 8.45 -18.43
N PRO A 37 0.31 9.73 -18.55
CA PRO A 37 -0.63 10.83 -18.37
C PRO A 37 -1.81 10.73 -19.30
N LEU A 38 -3.00 10.99 -18.78
CA LEU A 38 -4.25 10.99 -19.53
C LEU A 38 -4.79 12.43 -19.63
N SER A 39 -4.87 12.95 -20.85
CA SER A 39 -5.43 14.27 -21.08
C SER A 39 -6.94 14.21 -21.04
N ILE A 40 -7.55 15.10 -20.25
CA ILE A 40 -9.00 15.24 -20.16
C ILE A 40 -9.45 16.55 -20.83
N ASN A 41 -10.56 16.48 -21.55
CA ASN A 41 -11.11 17.66 -22.24
C ASN A 41 -11.90 18.52 -21.27
N ALA A 42 -11.20 19.11 -20.31
CA ALA A 42 -11.72 20.02 -19.33
C ALA A 42 -10.63 21.02 -18.93
N ARG A 43 -11.06 22.20 -18.50
CA ARG A 43 -10.14 23.25 -18.04
C ARG A 43 -9.60 22.95 -16.63
N LYS A 44 -10.41 22.29 -15.81
CA LYS A 44 -10.14 22.10 -14.39
C LYS A 44 -10.49 20.68 -13.94
N LEU A 45 -9.67 20.13 -13.08
CA LEU A 45 -9.94 18.90 -12.35
C LEU A 45 -10.16 19.23 -10.87
N VAL A 46 -11.26 18.75 -10.33
CA VAL A 46 -11.57 18.85 -8.90
C VAL A 46 -11.64 17.46 -8.32
N ILE A 47 -10.94 17.24 -7.22
CA ILE A 47 -10.94 15.97 -6.50
C ILE A 47 -11.63 16.18 -5.16
N ILE A 48 -12.70 15.44 -4.92
CA ILE A 48 -13.50 15.52 -3.68
C ILE A 48 -13.35 14.20 -2.93
N GLN A 49 -12.94 14.27 -1.69
CA GLN A 49 -12.83 13.11 -0.81
C GLN A 49 -14.05 13.04 0.10
N ASN A 50 -15.03 12.23 -0.28
CA ASN A 50 -16.26 12.02 0.48
C ASN A 50 -16.23 10.71 1.30
N TRP A 51 -15.13 9.97 1.25
CA TRP A 51 -14.96 8.77 2.06
C TRP A 51 -14.35 9.12 3.40
N LYS A 52 -15.06 8.78 4.47
CA LYS A 52 -14.52 8.82 5.83
C LYS A 52 -14.21 7.41 6.29
N MET A 53 -12.95 7.18 6.68
CA MET A 53 -12.54 5.89 7.21
C MET A 53 -13.25 5.61 8.51
N PRO A 54 -14.00 4.48 8.64
CA PRO A 54 -14.69 4.15 9.89
C PRO A 54 -13.76 3.94 11.08
N GLY A 55 -12.54 3.47 10.86
CA GLY A 55 -11.56 3.25 11.90
C GLY A 55 -11.86 2.07 12.81
N GLU A 56 -12.70 1.14 12.35
CA GLU A 56 -13.15 -0.03 13.12
C GLU A 56 -13.40 -1.23 12.20
N GLU A 57 -13.40 -2.42 12.79
CA GLU A 57 -13.72 -3.64 12.04
C GLU A 57 -15.09 -3.56 11.35
N PRO A 58 -15.27 -4.11 10.15
CA PRO A 58 -14.27 -4.87 9.34
C PRO A 58 -13.41 -4.00 8.43
N PHE A 59 -13.36 -2.70 8.63
CA PHE A 59 -12.62 -1.77 7.80
C PHE A 59 -11.21 -1.55 8.34
N TYR A 60 -10.20 -1.74 7.48
CA TYR A 60 -8.78 -1.68 7.88
C TYR A 60 -7.94 -0.67 7.11
N GLU A 61 -8.53 0.13 6.25
CA GLU A 61 -7.79 1.12 5.44
C GLU A 61 -7.07 2.17 6.28
N HIS A 62 -7.55 2.46 7.49
CA HIS A 62 -6.92 3.41 8.40
C HIS A 62 -5.58 2.92 8.97
N LEU A 63 -5.30 1.61 8.89
CA LEU A 63 -4.04 1.00 9.36
C LEU A 63 -2.98 0.93 8.27
N ILE A 64 -3.31 1.32 7.05
CA ILE A 64 -2.42 1.22 5.90
C ILE A 64 -1.99 2.63 5.47
N SER A 65 -0.69 2.81 5.28
CA SER A 65 -0.14 4.08 4.81
C SER A 65 0.73 3.83 3.57
N PRO A 66 0.44 4.48 2.43
CA PRO A 66 -0.69 5.36 2.21
C PRO A 66 -2.02 4.60 2.14
N ASN A 67 -3.11 5.23 2.54
CA ASN A 67 -4.44 4.62 2.46
C ASN A 67 -5.01 4.70 1.02
N PRO A 68 -6.06 3.91 0.68
CA PRO A 68 -6.60 3.88 -0.67
C PRO A 68 -7.08 5.25 -1.19
N SER A 69 -7.65 6.07 -0.34
CA SER A 69 -8.12 7.41 -0.72
C SER A 69 -6.95 8.31 -1.13
N SER A 70 -5.85 8.27 -0.39
CA SER A 70 -4.64 9.01 -0.74
C SER A 70 -4.02 8.55 -2.04
N ILE A 71 -3.98 7.23 -2.28
CA ILE A 71 -3.47 6.66 -3.53
C ILE A 71 -4.27 7.14 -4.72
N LEU A 72 -5.60 7.12 -4.62
CA LEU A 72 -6.49 7.60 -5.68
C LEU A 72 -6.30 9.10 -5.95
N THR A 73 -6.17 9.90 -4.91
CA THR A 73 -5.95 11.34 -5.02
C THR A 73 -4.62 11.65 -5.70
N ASP A 74 -3.57 10.98 -5.31
CA ASP A 74 -2.24 11.15 -5.89
C ASP A 74 -2.21 10.68 -7.35
N TRP A 75 -2.82 9.53 -7.63
CA TRP A 75 -2.94 9.04 -9.00
C TRP A 75 -3.67 10.03 -9.89
N ALA A 76 -4.82 10.52 -9.47
CA ALA A 76 -5.62 11.45 -10.26
C ALA A 76 -4.89 12.78 -10.49
N GLY A 77 -4.27 13.33 -9.45
CA GLY A 77 -3.53 14.58 -9.56
C GLY A 77 -2.30 14.51 -10.45
N ASN A 78 -1.68 13.33 -10.56
CA ASN A 78 -0.48 13.15 -11.39
C ASN A 78 -0.79 12.61 -12.79
N THR A 79 -1.92 11.95 -12.97
CA THR A 79 -2.25 11.24 -14.21
C THR A 79 -3.24 12.01 -15.06
N LEU A 80 -4.27 12.61 -14.46
CA LEU A 80 -5.31 13.34 -15.17
C LEU A 80 -4.88 14.77 -15.41
N ILE A 81 -4.63 15.13 -16.68
CA ILE A 81 -4.13 16.44 -17.05
C ILE A 81 -5.25 17.23 -17.73
N PRO A 82 -5.71 18.34 -17.14
CA PRO A 82 -6.66 19.23 -17.81
C PRO A 82 -6.03 19.82 -19.08
N ALA A 83 -6.63 19.53 -20.23
CA ALA A 83 -6.13 19.97 -21.54
C ALA A 83 -7.20 20.70 -22.35
N GLY A 84 -8.41 20.84 -21.84
CA GLY A 84 -9.50 21.54 -22.50
C GLY A 84 -9.52 23.03 -22.22
N SER A 85 -10.28 23.74 -23.01
CA SER A 85 -10.45 25.21 -22.89
C SER A 85 -11.58 25.63 -21.94
N SER A 86 -12.48 24.71 -21.62
CA SER A 86 -13.65 24.99 -20.77
C SER A 86 -14.13 23.70 -20.10
N GLY A 87 -14.95 23.87 -19.07
CA GLY A 87 -15.54 22.77 -18.34
C GLY A 87 -14.73 22.33 -17.14
N GLU A 88 -15.36 21.52 -16.32
CA GLU A 88 -14.79 20.99 -15.09
C GLU A 88 -15.09 19.49 -14.99
N VAL A 89 -14.08 18.69 -14.66
CA VAL A 89 -14.26 17.30 -14.33
C VAL A 89 -14.09 17.13 -12.84
N THR A 90 -15.06 16.51 -12.20
CA THR A 90 -15.03 16.22 -10.77
C THR A 90 -14.82 14.74 -10.55
N LEU A 91 -13.77 14.39 -9.83
CA LEU A 91 -13.54 13.05 -9.30
C LEU A 91 -14.03 13.02 -7.86
N ASP A 92 -15.14 12.33 -7.63
CA ASP A 92 -15.74 12.19 -6.31
C ASP A 92 -15.42 10.80 -5.73
N ILE A 93 -14.55 10.77 -4.72
CA ILE A 93 -14.17 9.54 -4.03
C ILE A 93 -15.19 9.27 -2.94
N ARG A 94 -16.17 8.42 -3.23
CA ARG A 94 -17.25 8.07 -2.31
C ARG A 94 -16.96 6.87 -1.45
N LYS A 95 -16.08 5.96 -1.91
CA LYS A 95 -15.70 4.78 -1.15
C LYS A 95 -14.28 4.35 -1.51
N ALA A 96 -13.45 4.22 -0.50
CA ALA A 96 -12.09 3.72 -0.64
C ALA A 96 -11.76 2.87 0.60
N SER A 97 -12.31 1.65 0.63
CA SER A 97 -12.28 0.78 1.80
C SER A 97 -11.48 -0.48 1.57
N ILE A 98 -10.92 -1.01 2.64
CA ILE A 98 -10.34 -2.34 2.71
C ILE A 98 -11.09 -3.11 3.78
N VAL A 99 -11.75 -4.18 3.36
CA VAL A 99 -12.56 -5.03 4.24
C VAL A 99 -11.90 -6.40 4.31
N ILE A 100 -11.66 -6.87 5.54
CA ILE A 100 -11.14 -8.21 5.76
C ILE A 100 -12.32 -9.12 6.11
N THR A 101 -12.51 -10.14 5.29
CA THR A 101 -13.50 -11.20 5.50
C THR A 101 -12.78 -12.49 5.87
N ASP A 102 -13.30 -13.20 6.86
CA ASP A 102 -12.77 -14.50 7.24
C ASP A 102 -12.96 -15.49 6.09
N ILE A 103 -11.87 -16.11 5.67
CA ILE A 103 -11.87 -17.13 4.63
C ILE A 103 -11.76 -18.48 5.33
N TYR A 104 -12.85 -19.13 5.58
CA TYR A 104 -12.89 -20.50 6.11
C TYR A 104 -13.60 -21.43 5.13
#